data_1467c848b0d9fe07c0a3931f7891e306
#
_entry.id   1467c848b0d9fe07c0a3931f7891e306
#
_cell.length_a   1.000
_cell.length_b   1.000
_cell.length_c   1.000
_cell.angle_alpha   90.00
_cell.angle_beta   90.00
_cell.angle_gamma   90.00
#
_symmetry.space_group_name_H-M   'P 1'
#
loop_
_entity.id
_entity.type
_entity.pdbx_description
1 polymer ?
#
loop_
_entity_poly.entity_id
_entity_poly.type
_entity_poly.pdbx_seq_one_letter_code
_entity_poly.pdbx_strand_id
1 'polypeptide(L)'
;ASIMKYGPISRITLAQILGLSQGAVSRITSDLIYAGVIEETPMQSGQDNKLPKGFVRKENPERRGRPQTGLRVIKDARTFVGMKINATHISAVAVNAIGQIVTGCHDLPLEETSPENVVAVIKQLTTDCSDETVMTGLPRPCAIGISLGGHIFNDATVTFAPFLHWSRPVEISKMVRE
;
A
#
# COMPACT_ATOMS: atom_id res chain seq x y z
N ALA A 1 -4.92 3.33 -6.07
CA ALA A 1 -4.13 2.67 -7.12
C ALA A 1 -3.78 3.62 -8.29
N SER A 2 -4.77 4.24 -9.00
CA SER A 2 -4.49 5.02 -10.22
C SER A 2 -3.65 6.28 -9.97
N ILE A 3 -3.90 7.05 -8.90
CA ILE A 3 -3.09 8.23 -8.55
C ILE A 3 -1.66 7.82 -8.18
N MET A 4 -1.47 6.72 -7.49
CA MET A 4 -0.15 6.18 -7.15
C MET A 4 0.63 5.74 -8.41
N LYS A 5 -0.07 5.14 -9.37
CA LYS A 5 0.54 4.63 -10.61
C LYS A 5 0.84 5.72 -11.63
N TYR A 6 -0.02 6.70 -11.77
CA TYR A 6 0.00 7.69 -12.85
C TYR A 6 0.21 9.14 -12.38
N GLY A 7 0.30 9.37 -11.07
CA GLY A 7 0.45 10.72 -10.52
C GLY A 7 1.81 11.39 -10.86
N PRO A 8 1.82 12.72 -10.94
CA PRO A 8 0.67 13.61 -10.78
C PRO A 8 -0.31 13.51 -11.95
N ILE A 9 -1.63 13.43 -11.66
CA ILE A 9 -2.68 13.23 -12.65
C ILE A 9 -3.86 14.17 -12.42
N SER A 10 -4.43 14.74 -13.50
CA SER A 10 -5.59 15.62 -13.35
C SER A 10 -6.88 14.85 -13.04
N ARG A 11 -7.86 15.51 -12.37
CA ARG A 11 -9.16 14.89 -12.11
C ARG A 11 -9.89 14.48 -13.41
N ILE A 12 -9.71 15.23 -14.48
CA ILE A 12 -10.32 14.93 -15.78
C ILE A 12 -9.73 13.65 -16.36
N THR A 13 -8.40 13.53 -16.39
CA THR A 13 -7.71 12.34 -16.86
C THR A 13 -8.03 11.13 -15.99
N LEU A 14 -8.10 11.32 -14.68
CA LEU A 14 -8.47 10.26 -13.73
C LEU A 14 -9.90 9.75 -13.97
N ALA A 15 -10.85 10.67 -14.22
CA ALA A 15 -12.23 10.32 -14.57
C ALA A 15 -12.32 9.46 -15.85
N GLN A 16 -11.55 9.84 -16.86
CA GLN A 16 -11.48 9.09 -18.12
C GLN A 16 -10.89 7.68 -17.93
N ILE A 17 -9.80 7.56 -17.17
CA ILE A 17 -9.16 6.25 -16.90
C ILE A 17 -10.09 5.32 -16.12
N LEU A 18 -10.84 5.87 -15.15
CA LEU A 18 -11.72 5.10 -14.28
C LEU A 18 -13.12 4.87 -14.87
N GLY A 19 -13.48 5.53 -15.97
CA GLY A 19 -14.84 5.50 -16.51
C GLY A 19 -15.88 6.12 -15.57
N LEU A 20 -15.48 7.10 -14.74
CA LEU A 20 -16.33 7.76 -13.77
C LEU A 20 -16.71 9.19 -14.24
N SER A 21 -17.83 9.73 -13.69
CA SER A 21 -18.16 11.12 -13.90
C SER A 21 -17.17 12.05 -13.19
N GLN A 22 -16.95 13.26 -13.73
CA GLN A 22 -16.08 14.27 -13.12
C GLN A 22 -16.54 14.66 -11.70
N GLY A 23 -17.86 14.71 -11.47
CA GLY A 23 -18.44 15.01 -10.15
C GLY A 23 -18.11 13.92 -9.13
N ALA A 24 -18.21 12.64 -9.51
CA ALA A 24 -17.83 11.51 -8.64
C ALA A 24 -16.34 11.57 -8.28
N VAL A 25 -15.47 11.78 -9.28
CA VAL A 25 -14.01 11.88 -9.03
C VAL A 25 -13.70 13.09 -8.16
N SER A 26 -14.33 14.24 -8.38
CA SER A 26 -14.12 15.45 -7.56
C SER A 26 -14.46 15.18 -6.11
N ARG A 27 -15.60 14.55 -5.81
CA ARG A 27 -15.99 14.19 -4.44
C ARG A 27 -14.99 13.23 -3.79
N ILE A 28 -14.70 12.11 -4.45
CA ILE A 28 -13.75 11.09 -3.92
C ILE A 28 -12.38 11.72 -3.66
N THR A 29 -11.87 12.54 -4.59
CA THR A 29 -10.56 13.16 -4.42
C THR A 29 -10.55 14.23 -3.33
N SER A 30 -11.66 14.97 -3.13
CA SER A 30 -11.80 15.90 -2.01
C SER A 30 -11.75 15.18 -0.67
N ASP A 31 -12.44 14.03 -0.54
CA ASP A 31 -12.41 13.21 0.67
C ASP A 31 -10.98 12.69 0.95
N LEU A 32 -10.24 12.27 -0.08
CA LEU A 32 -8.86 11.80 0.05
C LEU A 32 -7.88 12.94 0.39
N ILE A 33 -8.11 14.16 -0.10
CA ILE A 33 -7.33 15.35 0.28
C ILE A 33 -7.60 15.69 1.74
N TYR A 34 -8.87 15.71 2.14
CA TYR A 34 -9.26 15.96 3.53
C TYR A 34 -8.65 14.95 4.49
N ALA A 35 -8.59 13.67 4.09
CA ALA A 35 -7.93 12.60 4.84
C ALA A 35 -6.38 12.68 4.83
N GLY A 36 -5.79 13.65 4.12
CA GLY A 36 -4.34 13.84 4.03
C GLY A 36 -3.61 12.72 3.31
N VAL A 37 -4.28 11.99 2.41
CA VAL A 37 -3.69 10.85 1.67
C VAL A 37 -3.11 11.29 0.33
N ILE A 38 -3.76 12.28 -0.30
CA ILE A 38 -3.33 12.88 -1.56
C ILE A 38 -3.29 14.39 -1.43
N GLU A 39 -2.56 15.05 -2.31
CA GLU A 39 -2.50 16.51 -2.38
C GLU A 39 -2.59 17.00 -3.82
N GLU A 40 -2.94 18.28 -3.95
CA GLU A 40 -2.89 18.99 -5.21
C GLU A 40 -1.48 19.52 -5.49
N THR A 41 -1.03 19.38 -6.72
CA THR A 41 0.27 19.89 -7.17
C THR A 41 0.13 20.55 -8.54
N PRO A 42 0.89 21.62 -8.82
CA PRO A 42 0.94 22.17 -10.17
C PRO A 42 1.41 21.11 -11.17
N MET A 43 0.75 21.02 -12.32
CA MET A 43 1.21 20.16 -13.42
C MET A 43 1.99 20.98 -14.44
N GLN A 44 3.19 20.50 -14.78
CA GLN A 44 3.93 21.03 -15.91
C GLN A 44 3.45 20.36 -17.21
N SER A 45 3.45 21.13 -18.30
CA SER A 45 3.13 20.59 -19.63
C SER A 45 4.05 19.43 -19.96
N GLY A 46 3.50 18.25 -20.29
CA GLY A 46 4.26 17.04 -20.62
C GLY A 46 4.52 16.05 -19.47
N GLN A 47 4.06 16.28 -18.26
CA GLN A 47 4.24 15.33 -17.14
C GLN A 47 3.36 14.06 -17.21
N ASP A 48 2.50 13.94 -18.21
CA ASP A 48 1.60 12.80 -18.40
C ASP A 48 2.26 11.54 -19.02
N ASN A 49 3.59 11.40 -18.96
CA ASN A 49 4.34 10.32 -19.61
C ASN A 49 4.08 8.91 -19.04
N LYS A 50 3.29 8.79 -17.97
CA LYS A 50 3.00 7.50 -17.30
C LYS A 50 1.59 6.97 -17.59
N LEU A 51 0.85 7.58 -18.51
CA LEU A 51 -0.52 7.14 -18.83
C LEU A 51 -0.54 5.73 -19.47
N PRO A 52 -1.66 4.98 -19.37
CA PRO A 52 -1.78 3.66 -19.96
C PRO A 52 -1.50 3.69 -21.46
N LYS A 53 -0.82 2.67 -22.00
CA LYS A 53 -0.58 2.54 -23.44
C LYS A 53 -1.92 2.57 -24.20
N GLY A 54 -2.00 3.42 -25.22
CA GLY A 54 -3.22 3.58 -26.02
C GLY A 54 -4.26 4.55 -25.43
N PHE A 55 -3.99 5.20 -24.29
CA PHE A 55 -4.86 6.23 -23.73
C PHE A 55 -4.76 7.50 -24.58
N VAL A 56 -5.87 7.84 -25.26
CA VAL A 56 -5.99 9.09 -26.03
C VAL A 56 -6.67 10.14 -25.14
N ARG A 57 -5.93 11.18 -24.78
CA ARG A 57 -6.46 12.30 -24.03
C ARG A 57 -7.52 13.03 -24.89
N LYS A 58 -8.70 13.19 -24.37
CA LYS A 58 -9.68 14.12 -24.99
C LYS A 58 -9.24 15.54 -24.62
N GLU A 59 -8.38 16.12 -25.43
CA GLU A 59 -7.99 17.52 -25.28
C GLU A 59 -9.15 18.42 -25.65
N ASN A 60 -9.43 19.41 -24.82
CA ASN A 60 -10.28 20.52 -25.21
C ASN A 60 -9.36 21.67 -25.60
N PRO A 61 -9.20 21.99 -26.91
CA PRO A 61 -8.24 22.97 -27.40
C PRO A 61 -8.51 24.41 -26.93
N GLU A 62 -9.70 24.68 -26.35
CA GLU A 62 -10.08 26.03 -25.92
C GLU A 62 -9.62 26.41 -24.52
N ARG A 63 -8.97 25.54 -23.77
CA ARG A 63 -8.47 25.84 -22.40
C ARG A 63 -7.03 26.38 -22.41
N ARG A 64 -6.81 27.53 -23.02
CA ARG A 64 -5.68 28.43 -22.71
C ARG A 64 -6.01 29.19 -21.44
N GLY A 65 -5.23 29.00 -20.35
CA GLY A 65 -5.34 29.96 -19.24
C GLY A 65 -4.77 29.51 -17.91
N ARG A 66 -5.35 28.55 -17.21
CA ARG A 66 -4.91 28.22 -15.85
C ARG A 66 -4.04 26.95 -15.86
N PRO A 67 -2.89 26.94 -15.16
CA PRO A 67 -2.10 25.72 -14.97
C PRO A 67 -2.98 24.59 -14.45
N GLN A 68 -2.91 23.41 -15.06
CA GLN A 68 -3.69 22.26 -14.59
C GLN A 68 -3.15 21.82 -13.23
N THR A 69 -4.08 21.53 -12.32
CA THR A 69 -3.76 20.96 -11.02
C THR A 69 -3.78 19.44 -11.14
N GLY A 70 -2.69 18.81 -10.75
CA GLY A 70 -2.57 17.36 -10.64
C GLY A 70 -2.79 16.88 -9.21
N LEU A 71 -3.09 15.61 -9.08
CA LEU A 71 -3.21 14.91 -7.81
C LEU A 71 -2.03 13.95 -7.67
N ARG A 72 -1.39 13.96 -6.52
CA ARG A 72 -0.35 12.98 -6.16
C ARG A 72 -0.59 12.40 -4.77
N VAL A 73 -0.09 11.21 -4.52
CA VAL A 73 -0.10 10.61 -3.19
C VAL A 73 0.95 11.33 -2.32
N ILE A 74 0.57 11.66 -1.09
CA ILE A 74 1.52 12.14 -0.08
C ILE A 74 2.29 10.93 0.41
N LYS A 75 3.56 10.82 0.03
CA LYS A 75 4.37 9.59 0.20
C LYS A 75 4.41 9.10 1.66
N ASP A 76 4.52 10.02 2.59
CA ASP A 76 4.71 9.72 4.01
C ASP A 76 3.42 9.88 4.84
N ALA A 77 2.24 10.01 4.19
CA ALA A 77 0.96 10.13 4.87
C ALA A 77 0.54 8.85 5.62
N ARG A 78 1.01 7.71 5.17
CA ARG A 78 0.72 6.39 5.77
C ARG A 78 1.94 5.49 5.60
N THR A 79 2.13 4.60 6.57
CA THR A 79 3.11 3.52 6.51
C THR A 79 2.43 2.17 6.69
N PHE A 80 3.08 1.13 6.22
CA PHE A 80 2.59 -0.25 6.22
C PHE A 80 3.75 -1.18 6.54
N VAL A 81 3.51 -2.32 7.17
CA VAL A 81 4.52 -3.37 7.34
C VAL A 81 4.28 -4.46 6.31
N GLY A 82 5.30 -4.80 5.55
CA GLY A 82 5.33 -5.96 4.67
C GLY A 82 6.17 -7.06 5.30
N MET A 83 5.62 -8.29 5.35
CA MET A 83 6.31 -9.45 5.90
C MET A 83 6.36 -10.60 4.91
N LYS A 84 7.44 -11.36 4.96
CA LYS A 84 7.60 -12.63 4.24
C LYS A 84 7.91 -13.74 5.24
N ILE A 85 7.05 -14.74 5.27
CA ILE A 85 7.22 -15.93 6.12
C ILE A 85 7.91 -17.02 5.28
N ASN A 86 9.07 -17.44 5.74
CA ASN A 86 9.81 -18.60 5.23
C ASN A 86 9.74 -19.76 6.23
N ALA A 87 10.36 -20.90 5.88
CA ALA A 87 10.38 -22.08 6.74
C ALA A 87 11.18 -21.87 8.05
N THR A 88 12.18 -20.99 8.03
CA THR A 88 13.17 -20.84 9.11
C THR A 88 13.20 -19.44 9.73
N HIS A 89 12.58 -18.46 9.11
CA HIS A 89 12.59 -17.06 9.58
C HIS A 89 11.44 -16.28 8.98
N ILE A 90 11.14 -15.14 9.60
CA ILE A 90 10.21 -14.12 9.08
C ILE A 90 11.01 -12.84 8.87
N SER A 91 10.91 -12.28 7.65
CA SER A 91 11.48 -10.97 7.31
C SER A 91 10.38 -9.91 7.29
N ALA A 92 10.68 -8.71 7.78
CA ALA A 92 9.77 -7.57 7.79
C ALA A 92 10.46 -6.27 7.38
N VAL A 93 9.71 -5.41 6.71
CA VAL A 93 10.10 -4.02 6.40
C VAL A 93 8.88 -3.12 6.53
N ALA A 94 9.08 -1.85 6.94
CA ALA A 94 8.04 -0.86 6.78
C ALA A 94 8.23 -0.11 5.46
N VAL A 95 7.10 0.23 4.83
CA VAL A 95 7.04 0.99 3.57
C VAL A 95 6.09 2.17 3.71
N ASN A 96 6.36 3.24 2.97
CA ASN A 96 5.45 4.38 2.90
C ASN A 96 4.32 4.17 1.86
N ALA A 97 3.43 5.17 1.71
CA ALA A 97 2.26 5.09 0.83
C ALA A 97 2.57 4.91 -0.66
N ILE A 98 3.81 5.08 -1.10
CA ILE A 98 4.25 4.82 -2.48
C ILE A 98 5.15 3.58 -2.61
N GLY A 99 5.27 2.78 -1.54
CA GLY A 99 6.00 1.53 -1.54
C GLY A 99 7.53 1.67 -1.38
N GLN A 100 8.01 2.83 -0.94
CA GLN A 100 9.42 2.99 -0.58
C GLN A 100 9.67 2.42 0.82
N ILE A 101 10.73 1.63 0.97
CA ILE A 101 11.17 1.10 2.27
C ILE A 101 11.63 2.27 3.14
N VAL A 102 11.16 2.31 4.38
CA VAL A 102 11.42 3.39 5.35
C VAL A 102 12.09 2.91 6.63
N THR A 103 12.22 1.59 6.83
CA THR A 103 12.98 0.98 7.93
C THR A 103 14.07 0.07 7.40
N GLY A 104 14.96 -0.41 8.28
CA GLY A 104 15.82 -1.55 8.00
C GLY A 104 15.01 -2.81 7.70
N CYS A 105 15.67 -3.85 7.22
CA CYS A 105 15.08 -5.18 7.13
C CYS A 105 15.27 -5.87 8.49
N HIS A 106 14.16 -6.27 9.12
CA HIS A 106 14.15 -7.03 10.35
C HIS A 106 13.93 -8.50 10.02
N ASP A 107 14.81 -9.36 10.50
CA ASP A 107 14.72 -10.82 10.34
C ASP A 107 14.74 -11.49 11.70
N LEU A 108 13.72 -12.29 11.99
CA LEU A 108 13.68 -13.12 13.20
C LEU A 108 13.57 -14.61 12.83
N PRO A 109 14.32 -15.48 13.52
CA PRO A 109 14.22 -16.91 13.30
C PRO A 109 12.88 -17.46 13.76
N LEU A 110 12.42 -18.52 13.08
CA LEU A 110 11.34 -19.37 13.54
C LEU A 110 11.94 -20.62 14.17
N GLU A 111 11.93 -20.71 15.49
CA GLU A 111 12.35 -21.90 16.22
C GLU A 111 11.34 -23.02 16.07
N GLU A 112 10.06 -22.66 16.02
CA GLU A 112 8.93 -23.58 15.80
C GLU A 112 7.98 -23.00 14.74
N THR A 113 7.37 -23.89 13.97
CA THR A 113 6.39 -23.52 12.95
C THR A 113 4.95 -23.59 13.43
N SER A 114 4.70 -23.70 14.75
CA SER A 114 3.34 -23.64 15.31
C SER A 114 2.69 -22.30 14.98
N PRO A 115 1.38 -22.26 14.72
CA PRO A 115 0.68 -21.00 14.42
C PRO A 115 0.89 -19.93 15.49
N GLU A 116 0.92 -20.32 16.75
CA GLU A 116 1.12 -19.45 17.92
C GLU A 116 2.51 -18.80 17.89
N ASN A 117 3.56 -19.58 17.61
CA ASN A 117 4.91 -19.04 17.52
C ASN A 117 5.08 -18.12 16.30
N VAL A 118 4.53 -18.50 15.15
CA VAL A 118 4.52 -17.65 13.94
C VAL A 118 3.84 -16.30 14.24
N VAL A 119 2.70 -16.31 14.93
CA VAL A 119 1.99 -15.09 15.31
C VAL A 119 2.79 -14.26 16.32
N ALA A 120 3.45 -14.88 17.28
CA ALA A 120 4.31 -14.17 18.23
C ALA A 120 5.45 -13.44 17.52
N VAL A 121 6.13 -14.08 16.58
CA VAL A 121 7.19 -13.46 15.77
C VAL A 121 6.64 -12.33 14.87
N ILE A 122 5.44 -12.50 14.28
CA ILE A 122 4.76 -11.43 13.52
C ILE A 122 4.52 -10.20 14.40
N LYS A 123 3.99 -10.40 15.61
CA LYS A 123 3.73 -9.31 16.56
C LYS A 123 5.02 -8.59 16.97
N GLN A 124 6.09 -9.33 17.25
CA GLN A 124 7.39 -8.76 17.57
C GLN A 124 7.91 -7.89 16.41
N LEU A 125 7.98 -8.44 15.21
CA LEU A 125 8.43 -7.71 14.01
C LEU A 125 7.56 -6.48 13.69
N THR A 126 6.25 -6.57 13.97
CA THR A 126 5.35 -5.42 13.82
C THR A 126 5.73 -4.29 14.77
N THR A 127 6.08 -4.63 16.02
CA THR A 127 6.52 -3.68 17.03
C THR A 127 7.85 -3.04 16.61
N ASP A 128 8.83 -3.86 16.24
CA ASP A 128 10.17 -3.39 15.85
C ASP A 128 10.10 -2.43 14.65
N CYS A 129 9.37 -2.80 13.58
CA CYS A 129 9.13 -1.93 12.42
C CYS A 129 8.36 -0.65 12.81
N SER A 130 7.38 -0.76 13.72
CA SER A 130 6.59 0.39 14.16
C SER A 130 7.43 1.38 14.94
N ASP A 131 8.26 0.92 15.87
CA ASP A 131 9.10 1.77 16.69
C ASP A 131 10.17 2.45 15.85
N GLU A 132 10.85 1.73 14.96
CA GLU A 132 11.80 2.35 14.01
C GLU A 132 11.11 3.40 13.13
N THR A 133 9.90 3.10 12.61
CA THR A 133 9.13 4.04 11.79
C THR A 133 8.86 5.34 12.54
N VAL A 134 8.43 5.25 13.81
CA VAL A 134 8.17 6.42 14.66
C VAL A 134 9.46 7.19 14.97
N MET A 135 10.57 6.49 15.21
CA MET A 135 11.88 7.12 15.45
C MET A 135 12.37 7.93 14.25
N THR A 136 11.97 7.56 13.04
CA THR A 136 12.26 8.36 11.82
C THR A 136 11.28 9.53 11.59
N GLY A 137 10.35 9.76 12.51
CA GLY A 137 9.35 10.84 12.43
C GLY A 137 8.15 10.54 11.52
N LEU A 138 7.98 9.28 11.10
CA LEU A 138 6.87 8.84 10.26
C LEU A 138 5.69 8.34 11.11
N PRO A 139 4.46 8.32 10.54
CA PRO A 139 3.30 7.79 11.24
C PRO A 139 3.46 6.28 11.48
N ARG A 140 2.88 5.79 12.59
CA ARG A 140 2.81 4.34 12.85
C ARG A 140 2.17 3.58 11.69
N PRO A 141 2.66 2.37 11.36
CA PRO A 141 2.04 1.53 10.34
C PRO A 141 0.55 1.28 10.62
N CYS A 142 -0.26 1.47 9.59
CA CYS A 142 -1.72 1.35 9.70
C CYS A 142 -2.26 -0.01 9.23
N ALA A 143 -1.42 -0.82 8.59
CA ALA A 143 -1.77 -2.17 8.19
C ALA A 143 -0.53 -3.04 7.99
N ILE A 144 -0.74 -4.37 8.01
CA ILE A 144 0.28 -5.40 7.78
C ILE A 144 -0.11 -6.21 6.56
N GLY A 145 0.84 -6.40 5.64
CA GLY A 145 0.73 -7.34 4.53
C GLY A 145 1.65 -8.54 4.77
N ILE A 146 1.11 -9.75 4.70
CA ILE A 146 1.86 -10.97 4.94
C ILE A 146 1.90 -11.80 3.66
N SER A 147 3.10 -12.20 3.23
CA SER A 147 3.34 -13.14 2.14
C SER A 147 3.84 -14.46 2.72
N LEU A 148 3.19 -15.56 2.37
CA LEU A 148 3.65 -16.91 2.72
C LEU A 148 3.41 -17.87 1.56
N GLY A 149 4.22 -18.93 1.47
CA GLY A 149 4.04 -20.01 0.50
C GLY A 149 2.95 -20.97 0.97
N GLY A 150 1.80 -20.94 0.29
CA GLY A 150 0.67 -21.80 0.67
C GLY A 150 -0.63 -21.40 -0.02
N HIS A 151 -1.72 -21.97 0.45
CA HIS A 151 -3.06 -21.65 0.00
C HIS A 151 -3.77 -20.79 1.05
N ILE A 152 -4.23 -19.62 0.62
CA ILE A 152 -4.95 -18.66 1.47
C ILE A 152 -6.38 -18.54 0.94
N PHE A 153 -7.35 -18.64 1.84
CA PHE A 153 -8.76 -18.49 1.54
C PHE A 153 -9.28 -17.17 2.14
N ASN A 154 -9.96 -16.36 1.32
CA ASN A 154 -10.55 -15.06 1.70
C ASN A 154 -9.57 -14.09 2.39
N ASP A 155 -8.28 -14.07 1.97
CA ASP A 155 -7.22 -13.21 2.50
C ASP A 155 -7.03 -13.28 4.03
N ALA A 156 -7.55 -14.31 4.67
CA ALA A 156 -7.63 -14.41 6.12
C ALA A 156 -7.19 -15.75 6.69
N THR A 157 -7.53 -16.84 6.01
CA THR A 157 -7.33 -18.21 6.48
C THR A 157 -6.29 -18.92 5.64
N VAL A 158 -5.23 -19.36 6.25
CA VAL A 158 -4.23 -20.24 5.62
C VAL A 158 -4.75 -21.66 5.70
N THR A 159 -5.15 -22.24 4.57
CA THR A 159 -5.70 -23.60 4.52
C THR A 159 -4.62 -24.67 4.35
N PHE A 160 -3.47 -24.31 3.80
CA PHE A 160 -2.35 -25.18 3.61
C PHE A 160 -1.05 -24.39 3.50
N ALA A 161 -0.05 -24.69 4.32
CA ALA A 161 1.28 -24.09 4.27
C ALA A 161 2.34 -25.19 4.50
N PRO A 162 2.82 -25.84 3.42
CA PRO A 162 3.71 -27.02 3.54
C PRO A 162 5.03 -26.71 4.23
N PHE A 163 5.59 -25.51 4.03
CA PHE A 163 6.84 -25.09 4.66
C PHE A 163 6.71 -24.86 6.18
N LEU A 164 5.48 -24.63 6.67
CA LEU A 164 5.16 -24.50 8.09
C LEU A 164 4.55 -25.78 8.67
N HIS A 165 4.44 -26.84 7.85
CA HIS A 165 3.79 -28.10 8.19
C HIS A 165 2.31 -27.94 8.62
N TRP A 166 1.65 -26.86 8.15
CA TRP A 166 0.25 -26.62 8.45
C TRP A 166 -0.63 -27.41 7.48
N SER A 167 -1.31 -28.40 8.04
CA SER A 167 -2.27 -29.26 7.32
C SER A 167 -3.72 -28.98 7.71
N ARG A 168 -3.95 -28.06 8.66
CA ARG A 168 -5.28 -27.61 9.09
C ARG A 168 -5.42 -26.12 8.84
N PRO A 169 -6.64 -25.61 8.59
CA PRO A 169 -6.87 -24.18 8.42
C PRO A 169 -6.45 -23.37 9.65
N VAL A 170 -5.73 -22.27 9.44
CA VAL A 170 -5.24 -21.34 10.47
C VAL A 170 -5.76 -19.94 10.14
N GLU A 171 -6.56 -19.35 11.04
CA GLU A 171 -7.09 -17.98 10.90
C GLU A 171 -6.03 -16.95 11.33
N ILE A 172 -4.91 -16.87 10.59
CA ILE A 172 -3.76 -16.07 10.97
C ILE A 172 -4.10 -14.59 11.18
N SER A 173 -4.99 -14.02 10.37
CA SER A 173 -5.37 -12.61 10.51
C SER A 173 -6.19 -12.33 11.77
N LYS A 174 -6.95 -13.31 12.27
CA LYS A 174 -7.65 -13.21 13.56
C LYS A 174 -6.65 -13.27 14.71
N MET A 175 -5.75 -14.26 14.70
CA MET A 175 -4.73 -14.44 15.74
C MET A 175 -3.77 -13.25 15.86
N VAL A 176 -3.46 -12.57 14.74
CA VAL A 176 -2.61 -11.37 14.76
C VAL A 176 -3.34 -10.16 15.35
N ARG A 177 -4.66 -10.09 15.27
CA ARG A 177 -5.48 -8.98 15.79
C ARG A 177 -5.79 -9.09 17.29
N GLU A 178 -5.79 -10.30 17.83
CA GLU A 178 -5.93 -10.60 19.28
C GLU A 178 -4.64 -10.26 20.05
#